data_b2bf1d630d4ca72bae6af82564af0d20
#
_entry.id   b2bf1d630d4ca72bae6af82564af0d20
#
_cell.length_a   1.000
_cell.length_b   1.000
_cell.length_c   1.000
_cell.angle_alpha   90.00
_cell.angle_beta   90.00
_cell.angle_gamma   90.00
#
_symmetry.space_group_name_H-M   'P 1'
#
loop_
_entity.id
_entity.type
_entity.pdbx_description
1 polymer ?
#
loop_
_entity_poly.entity_id
_entity_poly.type
_entity_poly.pdbx_seq_one_letter_code
_entity_poly.pdbx_strand_id
1 'polypeptide(L)'
;MKKTILIFLFLFPLLGFSQPWNQVSNFMADGRHHPITFSNDDYGFVISGSYLDDVYKYDKSSDTWSQLQDIPFTGRGYSYGLAVGNKAYMGFGSTSNGLYPTDWWEYDMNNDSWTQKSDFPGDGRQHPAMVLVDNKIYMGCGGNDNGNLGDWWEYDILTDVWTQKSDIIGNNRHHPFYFGIGDYAYVGFGHGSFSGPGSNPLSSSYIYNDFYRYDPSNNTWTQLADFPSEARVAGTQFSYNGKGYILSGDGDDHGPLSSGEFWEYIPLNDSWNQLQSHPGGAIWAPGNFVIGCNVYFLLGQNWNSSFPTDPITVYTYKLSEDCGCIDSIAYNFSPLAIFDDGSCCYVSGCTDPLALNYDSLSCYDDGSCIDPIIGCTNPFAANFDPIANTTVAFGGALDNSFASGGYFNGNQHLIFDSYKECVIKSSIIYSESFNTVTFELRDNTGNVIDDTTLSLVSGAQRIHLNFNVPIATDMQLGVANNALQANGLYRNNSGATYPYNIGSAINIISSSANTDPYSYYYFFYDIEVEIICDDNLTGVNNITNSKQLIKSIDVLGRDMKGQKNRPLFYIYDDGTVKKKIVLE
;
A
#
# COMPACT_ATOMS: atom_id res chain seq x y z
N MET A 1 -66.28 6.41 -12.77
CA MET A 1 -65.02 6.91 -12.14
C MET A 1 -63.92 5.89 -12.44
N LYS A 2 -63.08 6.22 -13.45
CA LYS A 2 -61.91 5.40 -13.80
C LYS A 2 -60.74 5.90 -12.94
N LYS A 3 -60.18 5.04 -12.05
CA LYS A 3 -58.96 5.35 -11.30
C LYS A 3 -57.74 5.07 -12.21
N THR A 4 -57.05 6.13 -12.59
CA THR A 4 -55.76 6.05 -13.27
C THR A 4 -54.69 5.84 -12.23
N ILE A 5 -54.01 4.69 -12.25
CA ILE A 5 -52.85 4.40 -11.43
C ILE A 5 -51.63 4.94 -12.19
N LEU A 6 -51.00 6.00 -11.65
CA LEU A 6 -49.73 6.53 -12.13
C LEU A 6 -48.60 5.67 -11.51
N ILE A 7 -47.97 4.85 -12.33
CA ILE A 7 -46.72 4.13 -11.91
C ILE A 7 -45.56 5.12 -12.15
N PHE A 8 -44.99 5.63 -11.05
CA PHE A 8 -43.69 6.32 -11.11
C PHE A 8 -42.59 5.27 -11.23
N LEU A 9 -42.05 5.12 -12.43
CA LEU A 9 -40.75 4.47 -12.61
C LEU A 9 -39.67 5.40 -12.05
N PHE A 10 -39.15 5.08 -10.90
CA PHE A 10 -37.89 5.65 -10.44
C PHE A 10 -36.75 5.02 -11.26
N LEU A 11 -36.31 5.74 -12.29
CA LEU A 11 -34.98 5.51 -12.88
C LEU A 11 -33.95 5.92 -11.85
N PHE A 12 -33.47 4.94 -11.04
CA PHE A 12 -32.20 5.12 -10.38
C PHE A 12 -31.12 5.16 -11.47
N PRO A 13 -30.32 6.22 -11.56
CA PRO A 13 -29.11 6.15 -12.35
C PRO A 13 -28.27 5.01 -11.74
N LEU A 14 -27.97 3.99 -12.53
CA LEU A 14 -26.87 3.10 -12.27
C LEU A 14 -25.60 3.99 -12.29
N LEU A 15 -25.25 4.55 -11.14
CA LEU A 15 -23.90 5.03 -10.89
C LEU A 15 -23.04 3.77 -10.91
N GLY A 16 -22.47 3.47 -12.07
CA GLY A 16 -21.37 2.53 -12.15
C GLY A 16 -20.27 3.07 -11.23
N PHE A 17 -20.12 2.48 -10.08
CA PHE A 17 -18.93 2.71 -9.27
C PHE A 17 -17.77 2.12 -10.07
N SER A 18 -16.98 2.98 -10.73
CA SER A 18 -15.69 2.55 -11.25
C SER A 18 -14.86 2.13 -10.05
N GLN A 19 -14.33 0.93 -10.06
CA GLN A 19 -13.43 0.47 -9.01
C GLN A 19 -12.22 1.42 -8.99
N PRO A 20 -11.92 2.06 -7.87
CA PRO A 20 -10.79 2.97 -7.82
C PRO A 20 -9.46 2.19 -7.82
N TRP A 21 -8.45 2.78 -8.43
CA TRP A 21 -7.08 2.38 -8.18
C TRP A 21 -6.71 2.68 -6.73
N ASN A 22 -6.09 1.73 -6.05
CA ASN A 22 -5.60 1.89 -4.69
C ASN A 22 -4.08 1.88 -4.69
N GLN A 23 -3.47 2.65 -3.81
CA GLN A 23 -2.04 2.59 -3.56
C GLN A 23 -1.80 1.56 -2.45
N VAL A 24 -0.75 0.75 -2.64
CA VAL A 24 -0.22 -0.19 -1.64
C VAL A 24 1.22 0.21 -1.30
N SER A 25 1.91 -0.59 -0.47
CA SER A 25 3.28 -0.29 -0.07
C SER A 25 4.20 -0.06 -1.28
N ASN A 26 4.92 1.06 -1.25
CA ASN A 26 5.86 1.42 -2.28
C ASN A 26 6.95 0.35 -2.46
N PHE A 27 7.47 0.24 -3.66
CA PHE A 27 8.65 -0.59 -3.92
C PHE A 27 9.82 -0.13 -3.02
N MET A 28 10.52 -1.08 -2.41
CA MET A 28 11.47 -0.79 -1.33
C MET A 28 12.85 -0.34 -1.79
N ALA A 29 13.12 -0.35 -3.09
CA ALA A 29 14.41 0.03 -3.67
C ALA A 29 14.26 1.16 -4.69
N ASP A 30 15.35 1.52 -5.36
CA ASP A 30 15.36 2.54 -6.39
C ASP A 30 14.41 2.18 -7.55
N GLY A 31 13.71 3.18 -8.07
CA GLY A 31 12.88 3.06 -9.25
C GLY A 31 13.69 2.63 -10.46
N ARG A 32 13.04 1.92 -11.38
CA ARG A 32 13.68 1.37 -12.58
C ARG A 32 12.69 1.16 -13.71
N HIS A 33 13.15 1.19 -14.93
CA HIS A 33 12.38 0.83 -16.12
C HIS A 33 12.68 -0.61 -16.56
N HIS A 34 11.74 -1.21 -17.33
CA HIS A 34 11.83 -2.59 -17.82
C HIS A 34 12.12 -3.61 -16.70
N PRO A 35 11.44 -3.55 -15.55
CA PRO A 35 11.57 -4.63 -14.58
C PRO A 35 11.02 -5.92 -15.17
N ILE A 36 11.65 -7.04 -14.90
CA ILE A 36 11.05 -8.36 -15.15
C ILE A 36 10.09 -8.61 -13.98
N THR A 37 8.80 -8.78 -14.28
CA THR A 37 7.77 -8.94 -13.26
C THR A 37 6.89 -10.16 -13.55
N PHE A 38 6.53 -10.87 -12.51
CA PHE A 38 5.60 -11.99 -12.52
C PHE A 38 5.12 -12.29 -11.10
N SER A 39 4.20 -13.23 -10.94
CA SER A 39 3.65 -13.64 -9.65
C SER A 39 3.29 -15.12 -9.61
N ASN A 40 3.14 -15.62 -8.42
CA ASN A 40 2.31 -16.79 -8.11
C ASN A 40 1.04 -16.36 -7.37
N ASP A 41 0.34 -17.29 -6.72
CA ASP A 41 -0.93 -17.01 -6.04
C ASP A 41 -0.79 -16.07 -4.84
N ASP A 42 0.40 -16.04 -4.20
CA ASP A 42 0.64 -15.33 -2.95
C ASP A 42 1.57 -14.12 -3.09
N TYR A 43 2.54 -14.19 -4.00
CA TYR A 43 3.66 -13.27 -4.09
C TYR A 43 3.84 -12.67 -5.48
N GLY A 44 4.17 -11.36 -5.51
CA GLY A 44 4.69 -10.67 -6.69
C GLY A 44 6.22 -10.60 -6.66
N PHE A 45 6.83 -10.60 -7.85
CA PHE A 45 8.29 -10.52 -7.98
C PHE A 45 8.70 -9.40 -8.92
N VAL A 46 9.78 -8.74 -8.56
CA VAL A 46 10.50 -7.77 -9.40
C VAL A 46 11.95 -8.23 -9.50
N ILE A 47 12.40 -8.43 -10.70
CA ILE A 47 13.75 -8.95 -10.99
C ILE A 47 14.41 -8.01 -11.98
N SER A 48 15.67 -7.65 -11.75
CA SER A 48 16.47 -6.90 -12.70
C SER A 48 15.77 -5.59 -13.14
N GLY A 49 15.89 -5.21 -14.39
CA GLY A 49 15.49 -3.90 -14.93
C GLY A 49 16.62 -2.89 -14.79
N SER A 50 16.70 -1.92 -15.69
CA SER A 50 17.77 -0.92 -15.71
C SER A 50 19.18 -1.51 -15.54
N TYR A 51 19.38 -2.76 -16.00
CA TYR A 51 20.63 -3.55 -15.92
C TYR A 51 21.06 -3.94 -14.50
N LEU A 52 20.18 -3.86 -13.50
CA LEU A 52 20.43 -4.30 -12.13
C LEU A 52 20.34 -5.84 -12.04
N ASP A 53 20.89 -6.43 -11.00
CA ASP A 53 20.92 -7.87 -10.75
C ASP A 53 20.12 -8.31 -9.52
N ASP A 54 19.48 -7.37 -8.85
CA ASP A 54 18.70 -7.58 -7.63
C ASP A 54 17.31 -8.21 -7.88
N VAL A 55 16.80 -8.87 -6.84
CA VAL A 55 15.51 -9.59 -6.84
C VAL A 55 14.70 -9.16 -5.62
N TYR A 56 13.42 -8.86 -5.83
CA TYR A 56 12.50 -8.46 -4.76
C TYR A 56 11.22 -9.28 -4.82
N LYS A 57 10.68 -9.55 -3.63
CA LYS A 57 9.41 -10.24 -3.44
C LYS A 57 8.44 -9.35 -2.66
N TYR A 58 7.23 -9.23 -3.16
CA TYR A 58 6.09 -8.60 -2.52
C TYR A 58 5.18 -9.66 -1.92
N ASP A 59 4.85 -9.51 -0.66
CA ASP A 59 3.86 -10.33 0.05
C ASP A 59 2.54 -9.57 0.15
N LYS A 60 1.51 -10.04 -0.55
CA LYS A 60 0.17 -9.45 -0.56
C LYS A 60 -0.48 -9.46 0.83
N SER A 61 -0.23 -10.48 1.63
CA SER A 61 -0.91 -10.67 2.92
C SER A 61 -0.47 -9.67 3.99
N SER A 62 0.79 -9.25 3.93
CA SER A 62 1.39 -8.29 4.86
C SER A 62 1.61 -6.90 4.24
N ASP A 63 1.33 -6.73 2.95
CA ASP A 63 1.65 -5.53 2.18
C ASP A 63 3.11 -5.08 2.35
N THR A 64 4.06 -6.03 2.22
CA THR A 64 5.49 -5.76 2.44
C THR A 64 6.37 -6.30 1.34
N TRP A 65 7.50 -5.63 1.11
CA TRP A 65 8.57 -6.05 0.21
C TRP A 65 9.73 -6.66 0.98
N SER A 66 10.41 -7.62 0.38
CA SER A 66 11.67 -8.19 0.86
C SER A 66 12.65 -8.42 -0.29
N GLN A 67 13.93 -8.13 -0.06
CA GLN A 67 14.97 -8.47 -1.02
C GLN A 67 15.35 -9.95 -0.88
N LEU A 68 15.54 -10.61 -2.02
CA LEU A 68 15.99 -11.99 -2.15
C LEU A 68 17.45 -12.03 -2.63
N GLN A 69 17.94 -13.24 -2.99
CA GLN A 69 19.27 -13.37 -3.59
C GLN A 69 19.28 -12.82 -5.02
N ASP A 70 20.37 -12.14 -5.38
CA ASP A 70 20.56 -11.60 -6.72
C ASP A 70 20.56 -12.71 -7.77
N ILE A 71 20.23 -12.35 -9.04
CA ILE A 71 20.27 -13.29 -10.16
C ILE A 71 21.68 -13.85 -10.37
N PRO A 72 21.83 -15.12 -10.78
CA PRO A 72 23.14 -15.73 -10.99
C PRO A 72 23.80 -15.36 -12.35
N PHE A 73 23.17 -14.47 -13.11
CA PHE A 73 23.65 -14.02 -14.42
C PHE A 73 23.74 -12.48 -14.45
N THR A 74 24.24 -11.92 -15.55
CA THR A 74 24.39 -10.45 -15.67
C THR A 74 23.04 -9.77 -15.73
N GLY A 75 22.88 -8.66 -14.98
CA GLY A 75 21.68 -7.82 -14.98
C GLY A 75 21.23 -7.40 -16.38
N ARG A 76 19.92 -7.36 -16.59
CA ARG A 76 19.28 -7.10 -17.87
C ARG A 76 18.55 -5.77 -17.91
N GLY A 77 18.64 -5.11 -19.06
CA GLY A 77 17.63 -4.15 -19.49
C GLY A 77 16.80 -4.76 -20.62
N TYR A 78 15.57 -4.32 -20.78
CA TYR A 78 14.73 -4.67 -21.94
C TYR A 78 14.43 -6.16 -22.08
N SER A 79 14.46 -6.88 -20.98
CA SER A 79 14.17 -8.30 -20.84
C SER A 79 12.76 -8.48 -20.28
N TYR A 80 12.20 -9.66 -20.48
CA TYR A 80 10.89 -10.03 -19.94
C TYR A 80 10.95 -11.46 -19.35
N GLY A 81 9.95 -11.75 -18.54
CA GLY A 81 9.75 -13.06 -17.93
C GLY A 81 8.26 -13.32 -17.74
N LEU A 82 7.92 -14.58 -17.51
CA LEU A 82 6.56 -14.99 -17.21
C LEU A 82 6.55 -16.18 -16.25
N ALA A 83 5.47 -16.27 -15.46
CA ALA A 83 5.26 -17.37 -14.53
C ALA A 83 4.48 -18.53 -15.16
N VAL A 84 4.82 -19.76 -14.71
CA VAL A 84 4.10 -20.99 -14.99
C VAL A 84 3.95 -21.76 -13.68
N GLY A 85 2.84 -21.60 -13.01
CA GLY A 85 2.65 -22.07 -11.63
C GLY A 85 3.64 -21.41 -10.68
N ASN A 86 4.39 -22.18 -9.92
CA ASN A 86 5.40 -21.66 -8.98
C ASN A 86 6.80 -21.51 -9.59
N LYS A 87 6.91 -21.56 -10.92
CA LYS A 87 8.15 -21.30 -11.64
C LYS A 87 8.00 -20.10 -12.55
N ALA A 88 9.09 -19.39 -12.78
CA ALA A 88 9.14 -18.33 -13.77
C ALA A 88 10.28 -18.58 -14.76
N TYR A 89 10.07 -18.13 -15.99
CA TYR A 89 11.03 -18.28 -17.08
C TYR A 89 11.40 -16.91 -17.60
N MET A 90 12.69 -16.65 -17.82
CA MET A 90 13.20 -15.37 -18.29
C MET A 90 14.50 -15.48 -19.05
N GLY A 91 14.75 -14.50 -19.90
CA GLY A 91 15.95 -14.40 -20.71
C GLY A 91 15.89 -13.20 -21.64
N PHE A 92 16.79 -13.17 -22.61
CA PHE A 92 16.87 -12.08 -23.58
C PHE A 92 17.23 -10.73 -22.97
N GLY A 93 16.80 -9.64 -23.62
CA GLY A 93 17.17 -8.29 -23.25
C GLY A 93 18.57 -7.93 -23.70
N SER A 94 19.11 -6.87 -23.14
CA SER A 94 20.50 -6.48 -23.32
C SER A 94 21.22 -6.34 -21.99
N THR A 95 22.54 -6.52 -22.01
CA THR A 95 23.42 -6.19 -20.89
C THR A 95 23.86 -4.73 -20.97
N SER A 96 24.40 -4.19 -19.89
CA SER A 96 24.99 -2.83 -19.86
C SER A 96 26.11 -2.63 -20.88
N ASN A 97 26.71 -3.71 -21.39
CA ASN A 97 27.73 -3.68 -22.44
C ASN A 97 27.16 -3.78 -23.86
N GLY A 98 25.84 -3.76 -24.02
CA GLY A 98 25.16 -3.82 -25.32
C GLY A 98 25.14 -5.22 -25.96
N LEU A 99 25.39 -6.29 -25.21
CA LEU A 99 25.25 -7.66 -25.70
C LEU A 99 23.79 -8.10 -25.60
N TYR A 100 23.36 -8.97 -26.49
CA TYR A 100 22.03 -9.60 -26.52
C TYR A 100 22.15 -11.09 -26.16
N PRO A 101 22.12 -11.44 -24.87
CA PRO A 101 22.27 -12.83 -24.44
C PRO A 101 21.13 -13.72 -24.92
N THR A 102 21.47 -15.01 -25.13
CA THR A 102 20.52 -16.05 -25.51
C THR A 102 20.28 -17.05 -24.39
N ASP A 103 20.90 -16.86 -23.24
CA ASP A 103 20.70 -17.67 -22.06
C ASP A 103 19.26 -17.64 -21.58
N TRP A 104 18.78 -18.79 -21.13
CA TRP A 104 17.41 -18.98 -20.69
C TRP A 104 17.40 -19.59 -19.29
N TRP A 105 16.58 -19.02 -18.40
CA TRP A 105 16.61 -19.31 -16.98
C TRP A 105 15.22 -19.65 -16.44
N GLU A 106 15.17 -20.66 -15.57
CA GLU A 106 14.03 -21.00 -14.73
C GLU A 106 14.31 -20.55 -13.30
N TYR A 107 13.36 -19.86 -12.70
CA TYR A 107 13.37 -19.45 -11.29
C TYR A 107 12.27 -20.20 -10.54
N ASP A 108 12.62 -20.89 -9.46
CA ASP A 108 11.67 -21.51 -8.53
C ASP A 108 11.29 -20.52 -7.43
N MET A 109 10.06 -20.00 -7.51
CA MET A 109 9.53 -18.96 -6.61
C MET A 109 9.34 -19.44 -5.15
N ASN A 110 9.24 -20.76 -4.93
CA ASN A 110 9.09 -21.32 -3.59
C ASN A 110 10.43 -21.48 -2.87
N ASN A 111 11.48 -21.80 -3.63
CA ASN A 111 12.78 -22.17 -3.09
C ASN A 111 13.84 -21.08 -3.28
N ASP A 112 13.49 -19.95 -3.92
CA ASP A 112 14.44 -18.89 -4.29
C ASP A 112 15.69 -19.45 -4.98
N SER A 113 15.49 -20.24 -6.04
CA SER A 113 16.56 -20.93 -6.71
C SER A 113 16.48 -20.88 -8.22
N TRP A 114 17.64 -20.82 -8.87
CA TRP A 114 17.80 -20.62 -10.31
C TRP A 114 18.33 -21.88 -10.99
N THR A 115 17.83 -22.17 -12.18
CA THR A 115 18.30 -23.26 -13.05
C THR A 115 18.45 -22.72 -14.45
N GLN A 116 19.66 -22.80 -15.01
CA GLN A 116 19.86 -22.52 -16.43
C GLN A 116 19.24 -23.64 -17.28
N LYS A 117 18.50 -23.24 -18.30
CA LYS A 117 17.84 -24.11 -19.28
C LYS A 117 18.60 -24.07 -20.59
N SER A 118 18.10 -24.78 -21.60
CA SER A 118 18.69 -24.76 -22.95
C SER A 118 18.65 -23.34 -23.52
N ASP A 119 19.82 -22.85 -23.91
CA ASP A 119 19.95 -21.53 -24.53
C ASP A 119 19.08 -21.42 -25.79
N PHE A 120 18.61 -20.24 -26.08
CA PHE A 120 17.84 -19.96 -27.28
C PHE A 120 18.75 -20.10 -28.53
N PRO A 121 18.35 -20.90 -29.55
CA PRO A 121 19.20 -21.19 -30.71
C PRO A 121 19.20 -20.10 -31.78
N GLY A 122 18.33 -19.10 -31.68
CA GLY A 122 18.24 -18.00 -32.64
C GLY A 122 19.03 -16.76 -32.23
N ASP A 123 18.73 -15.63 -32.86
CA ASP A 123 19.40 -14.34 -32.58
C ASP A 123 18.99 -13.77 -31.23
N GLY A 124 19.99 -13.38 -30.42
CA GLY A 124 19.76 -12.63 -29.19
C GLY A 124 19.06 -11.28 -29.49
N ARG A 125 18.18 -10.85 -28.59
CA ARG A 125 17.28 -9.70 -28.79
C ARG A 125 16.84 -9.02 -27.51
N GLN A 126 16.46 -7.77 -27.61
CA GLN A 126 15.72 -7.04 -26.60
C GLN A 126 14.28 -6.83 -27.01
N HIS A 127 13.40 -6.56 -26.03
CA HIS A 127 11.97 -6.28 -26.21
C HIS A 127 11.19 -7.36 -27.03
N PRO A 128 11.39 -8.67 -26.78
CA PRO A 128 10.57 -9.69 -27.43
C PRO A 128 9.13 -9.69 -26.88
N ALA A 129 8.21 -10.29 -27.63
CA ALA A 129 6.98 -10.85 -27.06
C ALA A 129 7.30 -12.19 -26.38
N MET A 130 6.64 -12.46 -25.24
CA MET A 130 6.74 -13.74 -24.51
C MET A 130 5.37 -14.17 -24.00
N VAL A 131 4.81 -15.24 -24.52
CA VAL A 131 3.42 -15.65 -24.26
C VAL A 131 3.37 -17.10 -23.80
N LEU A 132 2.67 -17.35 -22.70
CA LEU A 132 2.31 -18.71 -22.28
C LEU A 132 1.01 -19.15 -22.95
N VAL A 133 1.02 -20.28 -23.63
CA VAL A 133 -0.18 -21.00 -24.11
C VAL A 133 0.00 -22.48 -23.75
N ASP A 134 -0.95 -23.02 -23.04
CA ASP A 134 -0.85 -24.33 -22.41
C ASP A 134 0.45 -24.46 -21.60
N ASN A 135 1.25 -25.37 -21.63
CA ASN A 135 2.54 -25.47 -20.94
C ASN A 135 3.73 -25.17 -21.88
N LYS A 136 3.53 -24.26 -22.84
CA LYS A 136 4.56 -23.85 -23.79
C LYS A 136 4.71 -22.33 -23.79
N ILE A 137 5.94 -21.89 -23.87
CA ILE A 137 6.26 -20.46 -23.97
C ILE A 137 6.55 -20.14 -25.45
N TYR A 138 5.79 -19.20 -25.98
CA TYR A 138 6.01 -18.66 -27.32
C TYR A 138 6.74 -17.33 -27.20
N MET A 139 7.79 -17.18 -28.00
CA MET A 139 8.64 -16.00 -28.01
C MET A 139 8.92 -15.57 -29.45
N GLY A 140 8.92 -14.28 -29.69
CA GLY A 140 9.29 -13.72 -30.98
C GLY A 140 9.31 -12.23 -31.03
N CYS A 141 9.43 -11.64 -32.19
CA CYS A 141 9.63 -10.19 -32.33
C CYS A 141 10.89 -9.72 -31.57
N GLY A 142 10.91 -8.44 -31.17
CA GLY A 142 12.10 -7.84 -30.56
C GLY A 142 13.07 -7.28 -31.59
N GLY A 143 14.22 -6.85 -31.14
CA GLY A 143 15.24 -6.27 -32.02
C GLY A 143 16.66 -6.43 -31.47
N ASN A 144 17.63 -6.29 -32.36
CA ASN A 144 19.04 -6.24 -32.05
C ASN A 144 19.76 -5.31 -33.06
N ASP A 145 21.08 -5.30 -33.08
CA ASP A 145 21.86 -4.43 -33.98
C ASP A 145 21.57 -4.62 -35.47
N ASN A 146 20.97 -5.75 -35.85
CA ASN A 146 20.58 -6.05 -37.23
C ASN A 146 19.18 -5.54 -37.59
N GLY A 147 18.44 -5.00 -36.63
CA GLY A 147 17.09 -4.45 -36.80
C GLY A 147 16.01 -5.22 -36.06
N ASN A 148 14.76 -4.98 -36.44
CA ASN A 148 13.59 -5.66 -35.88
C ASN A 148 13.45 -7.08 -36.41
N LEU A 149 13.02 -7.97 -35.55
CA LEU A 149 12.77 -9.37 -35.80
C LEU A 149 11.29 -9.68 -35.89
N GLY A 150 10.93 -10.72 -36.64
CA GLY A 150 9.54 -11.18 -36.79
C GLY A 150 9.41 -12.69 -36.69
N ASP A 151 10.50 -13.36 -36.41
CA ASP A 151 10.53 -14.82 -36.17
C ASP A 151 9.73 -15.18 -34.91
N TRP A 152 9.20 -16.39 -34.89
CA TRP A 152 8.37 -16.92 -33.81
C TRP A 152 8.85 -18.29 -33.39
N TRP A 153 8.94 -18.55 -32.09
CA TRP A 153 9.51 -19.75 -31.52
C TRP A 153 8.63 -20.30 -30.39
N GLU A 154 8.65 -21.61 -30.22
CA GLU A 154 8.02 -22.35 -29.13
C GLU A 154 9.12 -22.94 -28.25
N TYR A 155 9.06 -22.71 -26.96
CA TYR A 155 9.83 -23.40 -25.94
C TYR A 155 8.92 -24.41 -25.23
N ASP A 156 9.23 -25.67 -25.32
CA ASP A 156 8.53 -26.73 -24.61
C ASP A 156 9.19 -26.94 -23.25
N ILE A 157 8.45 -26.57 -22.18
CA ILE A 157 8.93 -26.57 -20.81
C ILE A 157 9.29 -27.97 -20.32
N LEU A 158 8.57 -29.00 -20.80
CA LEU A 158 8.77 -30.38 -20.34
C LEU A 158 10.02 -31.00 -20.94
N THR A 159 10.33 -30.68 -22.19
CA THR A 159 11.46 -31.28 -22.94
C THR A 159 12.69 -30.39 -22.99
N ASP A 160 12.57 -29.13 -22.55
CA ASP A 160 13.64 -28.12 -22.59
C ASP A 160 14.16 -27.88 -24.03
N VAL A 161 13.25 -27.76 -25.01
CA VAL A 161 13.57 -27.67 -26.43
C VAL A 161 12.91 -26.47 -27.08
N TRP A 162 13.67 -25.70 -27.85
CA TRP A 162 13.19 -24.62 -28.69
C TRP A 162 12.87 -25.15 -30.12
N THR A 163 11.75 -24.69 -30.68
CA THR A 163 11.29 -25.03 -32.03
C THR A 163 10.79 -23.81 -32.76
N GLN A 164 11.34 -23.51 -33.93
CA GLN A 164 10.86 -22.40 -34.77
C GLN A 164 9.47 -22.68 -35.34
N LYS A 165 8.63 -21.64 -35.32
CA LYS A 165 7.26 -21.64 -35.84
C LYS A 165 7.13 -20.66 -36.99
N SER A 166 5.91 -20.49 -37.52
CA SER A 166 5.63 -19.51 -38.56
C SER A 166 5.80 -18.09 -38.05
N ASP A 167 6.58 -17.27 -38.71
CA ASP A 167 6.82 -15.87 -38.40
C ASP A 167 5.52 -15.08 -38.36
N ILE A 168 5.51 -13.97 -37.62
CA ILE A 168 4.36 -13.05 -37.55
C ILE A 168 4.04 -12.52 -38.96
N ILE A 169 2.75 -12.50 -39.33
CA ILE A 169 2.31 -12.02 -40.66
C ILE A 169 2.34 -10.49 -40.78
N GLY A 170 2.47 -9.77 -39.68
CA GLY A 170 2.63 -8.30 -39.66
C GLY A 170 4.10 -7.90 -39.86
N ASN A 171 4.35 -6.60 -39.73
CA ASN A 171 5.72 -6.07 -39.83
C ASN A 171 6.57 -6.52 -38.64
N ASN A 172 7.87 -6.70 -38.87
CA ASN A 172 8.86 -6.92 -37.81
C ASN A 172 8.79 -5.77 -36.80
N ARG A 173 8.86 -6.07 -35.51
CA ARG A 173 8.63 -5.09 -34.44
C ARG A 173 9.39 -5.44 -33.15
N HIS A 174 9.67 -4.42 -32.36
CA HIS A 174 10.11 -4.56 -30.97
C HIS A 174 9.15 -3.83 -30.02
N HIS A 175 9.19 -4.13 -28.73
CA HIS A 175 8.24 -3.62 -27.74
C HIS A 175 6.76 -3.87 -28.09
N PRO A 176 6.39 -5.04 -28.61
CA PRO A 176 4.99 -5.35 -28.83
C PRO A 176 4.27 -5.50 -27.49
N PHE A 177 2.94 -5.33 -27.50
CA PHE A 177 2.08 -5.84 -26.44
C PHE A 177 1.66 -7.28 -26.79
N TYR A 178 1.54 -8.11 -25.77
CA TYR A 178 1.26 -9.53 -25.95
C TYR A 178 0.59 -10.16 -24.72
N PHE A 179 -0.23 -11.18 -24.93
CA PHE A 179 -0.81 -11.99 -23.86
C PHE A 179 -1.34 -13.32 -24.40
N GLY A 180 -1.47 -14.32 -23.53
CA GLY A 180 -2.12 -15.60 -23.85
C GLY A 180 -3.55 -15.62 -23.36
N ILE A 181 -4.49 -16.07 -24.20
CA ILE A 181 -5.90 -16.27 -23.81
C ILE A 181 -6.40 -17.58 -24.39
N GLY A 182 -6.80 -18.51 -23.51
CA GLY A 182 -7.15 -19.87 -23.92
C GLY A 182 -6.02 -20.51 -24.71
N ASP A 183 -6.31 -21.07 -25.85
CA ASP A 183 -5.35 -21.82 -26.71
C ASP A 183 -4.55 -20.92 -27.67
N TYR A 184 -4.57 -19.60 -27.50
CA TYR A 184 -4.04 -18.64 -28.46
C TYR A 184 -3.05 -17.66 -27.83
N ALA A 185 -2.00 -17.30 -28.61
CA ALA A 185 -1.16 -16.15 -28.31
C ALA A 185 -1.63 -14.92 -29.10
N TYR A 186 -1.63 -13.76 -28.46
CA TYR A 186 -2.00 -12.48 -29.06
C TYR A 186 -0.79 -11.56 -29.02
N VAL A 187 -0.50 -10.89 -30.15
CA VAL A 187 0.65 -9.98 -30.31
C VAL A 187 0.25 -8.82 -31.20
N GLY A 188 0.64 -7.62 -30.85
CA GLY A 188 0.39 -6.43 -31.70
C GLY A 188 1.13 -5.20 -31.20
N PHE A 189 0.82 -4.06 -31.79
CA PHE A 189 1.43 -2.79 -31.41
C PHE A 189 2.96 -2.76 -31.56
N GLY A 190 3.61 -1.88 -30.79
CA GLY A 190 5.07 -1.82 -30.75
C GLY A 190 5.66 -1.02 -31.89
N HIS A 191 6.97 -1.06 -32.00
CA HIS A 191 7.76 -0.19 -32.85
C HIS A 191 8.38 -0.92 -34.03
N GLY A 192 8.18 -0.37 -35.23
CA GLY A 192 8.63 -0.93 -36.50
C GLY A 192 10.04 -0.51 -36.94
N SER A 193 10.67 0.46 -36.29
CA SER A 193 12.04 0.83 -36.61
C SER A 193 12.94 0.63 -35.38
N PHE A 194 13.83 -0.32 -35.48
CA PHE A 194 14.90 -0.49 -34.51
C PHE A 194 16.16 0.18 -35.08
N SER A 195 16.69 1.16 -34.35
CA SER A 195 17.92 1.83 -34.70
C SER A 195 19.09 1.15 -34.00
N GLY A 196 19.80 0.32 -34.72
CA GLY A 196 21.14 -0.08 -34.30
C GLY A 196 22.12 1.10 -34.31
N PRO A 197 23.37 0.91 -33.83
CA PRO A 197 24.38 1.97 -33.84
C PRO A 197 24.57 2.55 -35.24
N GLY A 198 24.23 3.84 -35.44
CA GLY A 198 24.36 4.55 -36.69
C GLY A 198 23.11 4.76 -37.54
N SER A 199 21.95 4.29 -37.11
CA SER A 199 20.69 4.58 -37.78
C SER A 199 20.05 5.87 -37.25
N ASN A 200 19.32 6.54 -38.13
CA ASN A 200 18.66 7.83 -37.89
C ASN A 200 17.54 7.69 -36.84
N PRO A 201 17.29 8.72 -35.99
CA PRO A 201 16.27 8.64 -34.99
C PRO A 201 14.91 8.25 -35.57
N LEU A 202 14.24 7.45 -34.80
CA LEU A 202 12.94 6.87 -35.02
C LEU A 202 11.94 7.96 -35.45
N SER A 203 11.26 7.72 -36.55
CA SER A 203 10.15 8.55 -36.95
C SER A 203 8.88 8.02 -36.29
N SER A 204 8.05 8.88 -35.77
CA SER A 204 6.74 8.59 -35.19
C SER A 204 5.83 7.70 -36.07
N SER A 205 6.10 7.67 -37.37
CA SER A 205 5.32 6.91 -38.37
C SER A 205 5.50 5.38 -38.32
N TYR A 206 6.24 4.83 -37.36
CA TYR A 206 6.52 3.38 -37.27
C TYR A 206 6.03 2.72 -35.97
N ILE A 207 5.14 3.37 -35.23
CA ILE A 207 4.43 2.71 -34.11
C ILE A 207 3.13 2.15 -34.62
N TYR A 208 2.83 0.91 -34.27
CA TYR A 208 1.73 0.15 -34.81
C TYR A 208 0.55 0.09 -33.84
N ASN A 209 -0.66 -0.02 -34.39
CA ASN A 209 -1.91 -0.35 -33.68
C ASN A 209 -2.55 -1.64 -34.21
N ASP A 210 -1.88 -2.35 -35.12
CA ASP A 210 -2.32 -3.63 -35.66
C ASP A 210 -2.22 -4.74 -34.59
N PHE A 211 -3.08 -5.76 -34.69
CA PHE A 211 -3.20 -6.81 -33.71
C PHE A 211 -3.40 -8.18 -34.37
N TYR A 212 -2.76 -9.20 -33.83
CA TYR A 212 -2.71 -10.53 -34.41
C TYR A 212 -2.93 -11.60 -33.35
N ARG A 213 -3.50 -12.74 -33.77
CA ARG A 213 -3.65 -13.96 -33.00
C ARG A 213 -2.90 -15.11 -33.67
N TYR A 214 -2.07 -15.78 -32.90
CA TYR A 214 -1.39 -17.02 -33.29
C TYR A 214 -2.15 -18.23 -32.76
N ASP A 215 -2.37 -19.23 -33.63
CA ASP A 215 -2.95 -20.54 -33.30
C ASP A 215 -1.86 -21.62 -33.31
N PRO A 216 -1.42 -22.08 -32.13
CA PRO A 216 -0.40 -23.12 -32.02
C PRO A 216 -0.79 -24.45 -32.67
N SER A 217 -2.06 -24.79 -32.70
CA SER A 217 -2.56 -26.10 -33.19
C SER A 217 -2.31 -26.31 -34.66
N ASN A 218 -2.33 -25.26 -35.46
CA ASN A 218 -2.11 -25.30 -36.89
C ASN A 218 -0.95 -24.41 -37.37
N ASN A 219 -0.25 -23.75 -36.41
CA ASN A 219 0.89 -22.90 -36.68
C ASN A 219 0.58 -21.75 -37.64
N THR A 220 -0.53 -21.03 -37.39
CA THR A 220 -1.01 -19.94 -38.25
C THR A 220 -1.34 -18.66 -37.49
N TRP A 221 -1.20 -17.54 -38.18
CA TRP A 221 -1.56 -16.22 -37.70
C TRP A 221 -2.85 -15.73 -38.36
N THR A 222 -3.64 -14.97 -37.60
CA THR A 222 -4.84 -14.27 -38.07
C THR A 222 -4.76 -12.81 -37.64
N GLN A 223 -4.96 -11.88 -38.55
CA GLN A 223 -5.11 -10.48 -38.19
C GLN A 223 -6.49 -10.25 -37.56
N LEU A 224 -6.50 -9.49 -36.48
CA LEU A 224 -7.68 -9.09 -35.73
C LEU A 224 -8.00 -7.61 -35.99
N ALA A 225 -9.03 -7.08 -35.32
CA ALA A 225 -9.34 -5.66 -35.37
C ALA A 225 -8.19 -4.84 -34.76
N ASP A 226 -7.81 -3.77 -35.45
CA ASP A 226 -6.82 -2.84 -34.97
C ASP A 226 -7.26 -2.20 -33.65
N PHE A 227 -6.29 -1.80 -32.84
CA PHE A 227 -6.56 -1.07 -31.60
C PHE A 227 -7.24 0.29 -31.90
N PRO A 228 -8.34 0.64 -31.21
CA PRO A 228 -9.17 1.77 -31.58
C PRO A 228 -8.67 3.15 -31.10
N SER A 229 -7.56 3.20 -30.40
CA SER A 229 -6.96 4.43 -29.88
C SER A 229 -5.58 4.67 -30.50
N GLU A 230 -4.83 5.61 -29.94
CA GLU A 230 -3.49 5.98 -30.36
C GLU A 230 -2.56 4.76 -30.37
N ALA A 231 -1.80 4.61 -31.46
CA ALA A 231 -0.75 3.59 -31.57
C ALA A 231 0.27 3.74 -30.44
N ARG A 232 0.76 2.64 -29.89
CA ARG A 232 1.58 2.70 -28.67
C ARG A 232 2.66 1.65 -28.58
N VAL A 233 3.60 1.93 -27.69
CA VAL A 233 4.80 1.12 -27.45
C VAL A 233 5.19 1.18 -25.96
N ALA A 234 5.92 0.18 -25.51
CA ALA A 234 6.56 0.20 -24.19
C ALA A 234 5.63 0.41 -22.99
N GLY A 235 4.43 -0.10 -23.05
CA GLY A 235 3.57 -0.27 -21.88
C GLY A 235 3.77 -1.63 -21.24
N THR A 236 2.79 -2.05 -20.45
CA THR A 236 2.76 -3.39 -19.86
C THR A 236 1.42 -4.08 -20.15
N GLN A 237 1.41 -5.40 -20.06
CA GLN A 237 0.26 -6.22 -20.45
C GLN A 237 0.15 -7.48 -19.60
N PHE A 238 -1.06 -8.03 -19.55
CA PHE A 238 -1.35 -9.30 -18.90
C PHE A 238 -2.67 -9.89 -19.42
N SER A 239 -2.95 -11.13 -19.07
CA SER A 239 -4.27 -11.74 -19.27
C SER A 239 -4.90 -12.10 -17.94
N TYR A 240 -6.22 -11.98 -17.85
CA TYR A 240 -7.00 -12.37 -16.69
C TYR A 240 -8.43 -12.76 -17.11
N ASN A 241 -8.90 -13.89 -16.60
CA ASN A 241 -10.27 -14.39 -16.81
C ASN A 241 -10.71 -14.36 -18.29
N GLY A 242 -9.89 -14.89 -19.19
CA GLY A 242 -10.20 -15.00 -20.62
C GLY A 242 -10.19 -13.67 -21.40
N LYS A 243 -9.63 -12.62 -20.84
CA LYS A 243 -9.46 -11.30 -21.46
C LYS A 243 -7.98 -10.92 -21.48
N GLY A 244 -7.61 -10.01 -22.38
CA GLY A 244 -6.30 -9.38 -22.42
C GLY A 244 -6.35 -7.96 -21.92
N TYR A 245 -5.28 -7.48 -21.33
CA TYR A 245 -5.20 -6.12 -20.78
C TYR A 245 -3.89 -5.47 -21.21
N ILE A 246 -3.97 -4.17 -21.52
CA ILE A 246 -2.81 -3.33 -21.80
C ILE A 246 -2.89 -2.05 -20.97
N LEU A 247 -1.75 -1.57 -20.51
CA LEU A 247 -1.68 -0.47 -19.57
C LEU A 247 -0.50 0.43 -19.87
N SER A 248 -0.76 1.74 -19.99
CA SER A 248 0.25 2.78 -20.15
C SER A 248 1.12 2.65 -21.42
N GLY A 249 2.31 3.19 -21.41
CA GLY A 249 3.26 3.25 -22.54
C GLY A 249 3.40 4.64 -23.13
N ASP A 250 4.12 4.72 -24.24
CA ASP A 250 4.25 5.91 -25.08
C ASP A 250 3.33 5.84 -26.30
N GLY A 251 2.90 7.01 -26.78
CA GLY A 251 2.08 7.17 -27.97
C GLY A 251 2.86 7.12 -29.28
N ASP A 252 2.17 7.45 -30.38
CA ASP A 252 2.66 7.34 -31.75
C ASP A 252 3.77 8.34 -32.10
N ASP A 253 3.97 9.37 -31.30
CA ASP A 253 5.04 10.37 -31.42
C ASP A 253 6.25 10.10 -30.49
N HIS A 254 6.27 8.95 -29.82
CA HIS A 254 7.20 8.64 -28.71
C HIS A 254 7.10 9.60 -27.52
N GLY A 255 6.02 10.33 -27.44
CA GLY A 255 5.68 11.11 -26.27
C GLY A 255 4.83 10.32 -25.28
N PRO A 256 4.77 10.76 -24.03
CA PRO A 256 3.88 10.13 -23.04
C PRO A 256 2.43 10.27 -23.49
N LEU A 257 1.64 9.22 -23.33
CA LEU A 257 0.18 9.27 -23.49
C LEU A 257 -0.41 10.37 -22.61
N SER A 258 -1.60 10.87 -22.98
CA SER A 258 -2.28 11.94 -22.23
C SER A 258 -2.65 11.54 -20.79
N SER A 259 -2.73 10.25 -20.51
CA SER A 259 -3.01 9.68 -19.18
C SER A 259 -2.46 8.25 -19.07
N GLY A 260 -2.55 7.65 -17.89
CA GLY A 260 -2.21 6.24 -17.65
C GLY A 260 -3.29 5.30 -18.18
N GLU A 261 -3.55 5.32 -19.46
CA GLU A 261 -4.63 4.58 -20.10
C GLU A 261 -4.57 3.08 -19.79
N PHE A 262 -5.74 2.51 -19.53
CA PHE A 262 -5.94 1.10 -19.23
C PHE A 262 -7.06 0.55 -20.14
N TRP A 263 -6.79 -0.55 -20.83
CA TRP A 263 -7.69 -1.14 -21.81
C TRP A 263 -7.83 -2.63 -21.61
N GLU A 264 -9.04 -3.12 -21.88
CA GLU A 264 -9.44 -4.53 -21.85
C GLU A 264 -9.76 -5.00 -23.28
N TYR A 265 -9.19 -6.14 -23.69
CA TYR A 265 -9.53 -6.84 -24.93
C TYR A 265 -10.47 -8.00 -24.64
N ILE A 266 -11.56 -8.10 -25.41
CA ILE A 266 -12.57 -9.16 -25.31
C ILE A 266 -12.53 -10.01 -26.57
N PRO A 267 -11.93 -11.23 -26.52
CA PRO A 267 -11.74 -12.09 -27.70
C PRO A 267 -13.05 -12.50 -28.38
N LEU A 268 -14.14 -12.66 -27.60
CA LEU A 268 -15.44 -13.08 -28.10
C LEU A 268 -15.98 -12.15 -29.19
N ASN A 269 -15.72 -10.85 -29.06
CA ASN A 269 -16.25 -9.80 -29.93
C ASN A 269 -15.15 -9.17 -30.79
N ASP A 270 -13.90 -9.57 -30.63
CA ASP A 270 -12.73 -8.90 -31.21
C ASP A 270 -12.79 -7.38 -30.96
N SER A 271 -12.91 -6.97 -29.69
CA SER A 271 -13.13 -5.58 -29.33
C SER A 271 -12.38 -5.15 -28.08
N TRP A 272 -12.14 -3.83 -27.99
CA TRP A 272 -11.45 -3.18 -26.91
C TRP A 272 -12.38 -2.27 -26.12
N ASN A 273 -12.26 -2.28 -24.78
CA ASN A 273 -12.95 -1.36 -23.87
C ASN A 273 -11.91 -0.58 -23.06
N GLN A 274 -12.09 0.73 -22.98
CA GLN A 274 -11.26 1.54 -22.10
C GLN A 274 -11.79 1.44 -20.67
N LEU A 275 -10.87 1.18 -19.74
CA LEU A 275 -11.09 1.15 -18.31
C LEU A 275 -10.60 2.45 -17.66
N GLN A 276 -10.75 2.58 -16.35
CA GLN A 276 -10.25 3.73 -15.62
C GLN A 276 -8.72 3.79 -15.68
N SER A 277 -8.17 4.90 -16.17
CA SER A 277 -6.72 5.15 -16.17
C SER A 277 -6.14 5.10 -14.76
N HIS A 278 -4.93 4.59 -14.61
CA HIS A 278 -4.24 4.63 -13.32
C HIS A 278 -3.79 6.07 -12.98
N PRO A 279 -3.71 6.42 -11.68
CA PRO A 279 -3.51 7.81 -11.27
C PRO A 279 -2.08 8.34 -11.46
N GLY A 280 -1.10 7.47 -11.71
CA GLY A 280 0.31 7.85 -11.90
C GLY A 280 0.63 8.52 -13.24
N GLY A 281 -0.35 8.69 -14.15
CA GLY A 281 -0.15 9.24 -15.49
C GLY A 281 0.45 8.22 -16.47
N ALA A 282 0.96 8.66 -17.62
CA ALA A 282 1.64 7.80 -18.56
C ALA A 282 3.01 7.37 -18.04
N ILE A 283 3.29 6.09 -18.08
CA ILE A 283 4.55 5.50 -17.63
C ILE A 283 5.14 4.68 -18.78
N TRP A 284 6.39 4.93 -19.10
CA TRP A 284 7.16 4.18 -20.07
C TRP A 284 7.81 2.97 -19.40
N ALA A 285 7.71 1.81 -20.04
CA ALA A 285 8.31 0.54 -19.63
C ALA A 285 8.07 0.14 -18.16
N PRO A 286 6.81 0.19 -17.70
CA PRO A 286 6.44 -0.26 -16.36
C PRO A 286 6.41 -1.78 -16.26
N GLY A 287 6.32 -2.28 -15.01
CA GLY A 287 6.00 -3.67 -14.71
C GLY A 287 4.57 -3.85 -14.22
N ASN A 288 4.13 -5.10 -14.24
CA ASN A 288 2.90 -5.53 -13.59
C ASN A 288 3.01 -6.98 -13.12
N PHE A 289 2.19 -7.36 -12.16
CA PHE A 289 1.88 -8.75 -11.85
C PHE A 289 0.44 -8.85 -11.35
N VAL A 290 -0.14 -10.04 -11.45
CA VAL A 290 -1.52 -10.31 -11.02
C VAL A 290 -1.50 -11.32 -9.89
N ILE A 291 -2.07 -10.95 -8.73
CA ILE A 291 -2.25 -11.88 -7.61
C ILE A 291 -3.74 -11.95 -7.26
N GLY A 292 -4.31 -13.14 -7.33
CA GLY A 292 -5.76 -13.33 -7.18
C GLY A 292 -6.50 -12.52 -8.25
N CYS A 293 -7.33 -11.58 -7.82
CA CYS A 293 -8.13 -10.74 -8.71
C CYS A 293 -7.60 -9.31 -8.88
N ASN A 294 -6.41 -9.05 -8.43
CA ASN A 294 -5.84 -7.72 -8.49
C ASN A 294 -4.62 -7.67 -9.40
N VAL A 295 -4.59 -6.70 -10.31
CA VAL A 295 -3.33 -6.31 -10.97
C VAL A 295 -2.60 -5.30 -10.10
N TYR A 296 -1.31 -5.48 -9.98
CA TYR A 296 -0.36 -4.55 -9.37
C TYR A 296 0.46 -3.92 -10.48
N PHE A 297 0.47 -2.59 -10.53
CA PHE A 297 1.16 -1.78 -11.52
C PHE A 297 2.23 -0.95 -10.83
N LEU A 298 3.47 -1.01 -11.33
CA LEU A 298 4.61 -0.44 -10.64
C LEU A 298 5.76 -0.11 -11.57
N LEU A 299 6.65 0.76 -11.08
CA LEU A 299 7.92 1.07 -11.72
C LEU A 299 7.77 1.68 -13.12
N GLY A 300 8.82 1.62 -13.93
CA GLY A 300 8.89 2.30 -15.22
C GLY A 300 9.45 3.71 -15.08
N GLN A 301 9.28 4.52 -16.11
CA GLN A 301 9.79 5.88 -16.13
C GLN A 301 8.68 6.88 -16.50
N ASN A 302 8.57 7.95 -15.73
CA ASN A 302 7.62 9.03 -15.97
C ASN A 302 8.30 10.17 -16.72
N TRP A 303 7.89 10.41 -17.97
CA TRP A 303 8.41 11.47 -18.84
C TRP A 303 7.66 12.79 -18.70
N ASN A 304 6.56 12.85 -17.93
CA ASN A 304 5.71 14.06 -17.80
C ASN A 304 6.35 15.19 -16.98
N SER A 305 7.55 15.00 -16.45
CA SER A 305 8.31 16.01 -15.71
C SER A 305 9.48 16.55 -16.54
N SER A 306 9.95 17.76 -16.22
CA SER A 306 11.16 18.35 -16.82
C SER A 306 12.42 17.49 -16.58
N PHE A 307 12.33 16.54 -15.65
CA PHE A 307 13.34 15.52 -15.38
C PHE A 307 12.59 14.18 -15.27
N PRO A 308 12.93 13.18 -16.12
CA PRO A 308 12.37 11.84 -16.00
C PRO A 308 12.58 11.31 -14.58
N THR A 309 11.54 10.71 -14.01
CA THR A 309 11.59 10.08 -12.68
C THR A 309 11.17 8.63 -12.79
N ASP A 310 11.83 7.77 -12.04
CA ASP A 310 11.50 6.37 -11.95
C ASP A 310 10.64 6.16 -10.69
N PRO A 311 9.29 6.08 -10.83
CA PRO A 311 8.40 5.98 -9.69
C PRO A 311 8.56 4.66 -8.96
N ILE A 312 8.47 4.71 -7.63
CA ILE A 312 8.44 3.53 -6.76
C ILE A 312 7.03 3.22 -6.23
N THR A 313 6.06 4.06 -6.56
CA THR A 313 4.67 3.89 -6.15
C THR A 313 4.06 2.67 -6.82
N VAL A 314 3.37 1.85 -6.03
CA VAL A 314 2.66 0.66 -6.49
C VAL A 314 1.16 0.90 -6.41
N TYR A 315 0.47 0.73 -7.54
CA TYR A 315 -0.99 0.82 -7.61
C TYR A 315 -1.59 -0.55 -7.84
N THR A 316 -2.74 -0.81 -7.24
CA THR A 316 -3.52 -2.03 -7.50
C THR A 316 -4.92 -1.69 -7.97
N TYR A 317 -5.46 -2.55 -8.85
CA TYR A 317 -6.80 -2.45 -9.41
C TYR A 317 -7.49 -3.80 -9.37
N LYS A 318 -8.73 -3.84 -8.87
CA LYS A 318 -9.54 -5.07 -8.83
C LYS A 318 -10.15 -5.36 -10.22
N LEU A 319 -9.82 -6.50 -10.80
CA LEU A 319 -10.17 -6.86 -12.18
C LEU A 319 -11.58 -7.43 -12.35
N SER A 320 -12.20 -7.93 -11.29
CA SER A 320 -13.54 -8.52 -11.33
C SER A 320 -14.28 -8.36 -10.00
N GLU A 321 -15.58 -8.09 -10.08
CA GLU A 321 -16.48 -8.11 -8.92
C GLU A 321 -16.79 -9.54 -8.43
N ASP A 322 -16.58 -10.53 -9.28
CA ASP A 322 -16.82 -11.95 -8.95
C ASP A 322 -15.71 -12.54 -8.05
N CYS A 323 -14.84 -11.69 -7.51
CA CYS A 323 -13.72 -12.03 -6.66
C CYS A 323 -14.03 -11.74 -5.20
N GLY A 324 -13.68 -12.68 -4.36
CA GLY A 324 -13.87 -12.60 -2.92
C GLY A 324 -13.52 -13.91 -2.26
N CYS A 325 -13.68 -14.00 -0.96
CA CYS A 325 -13.50 -15.25 -0.24
C CYS A 325 -14.55 -16.28 -0.66
N ILE A 326 -14.13 -17.42 -1.17
CA ILE A 326 -15.00 -18.55 -1.54
C ILE A 326 -15.14 -19.61 -0.45
N ASP A 327 -14.42 -19.48 0.66
CA ASP A 327 -14.53 -20.40 1.80
C ASP A 327 -15.74 -20.05 2.67
N SER A 328 -16.70 -20.94 2.71
CA SER A 328 -17.97 -20.76 3.44
C SER A 328 -17.82 -20.69 4.96
N ILE A 329 -16.65 -21.02 5.52
CA ILE A 329 -16.38 -20.89 6.95
C ILE A 329 -15.72 -19.56 7.32
N ALA A 330 -15.27 -18.79 6.34
CA ALA A 330 -14.71 -17.46 6.57
C ALA A 330 -15.80 -16.43 6.89
N TYR A 331 -15.50 -15.48 7.76
CA TYR A 331 -16.42 -14.40 8.14
C TYR A 331 -16.84 -13.50 6.97
N ASN A 332 -15.93 -13.30 6.00
CA ASN A 332 -16.17 -12.50 4.80
C ASN A 332 -16.51 -13.35 3.56
N PHE A 333 -17.03 -14.56 3.75
CA PHE A 333 -17.49 -15.39 2.65
C PHE A 333 -18.44 -14.63 1.71
N SER A 334 -18.12 -14.64 0.42
CA SER A 334 -18.95 -14.05 -0.63
C SER A 334 -19.63 -15.15 -1.46
N PRO A 335 -20.96 -15.34 -1.37
CA PRO A 335 -21.66 -16.33 -2.18
C PRO A 335 -21.70 -15.97 -3.68
N LEU A 336 -21.31 -14.75 -4.05
CA LEU A 336 -21.20 -14.29 -5.44
C LEU A 336 -19.79 -14.45 -5.99
N ALA A 337 -18.78 -14.68 -5.13
CA ALA A 337 -17.42 -14.89 -5.58
C ALA A 337 -17.31 -16.25 -6.31
N ILE A 338 -16.71 -16.21 -7.49
CA ILE A 338 -16.36 -17.39 -8.30
C ILE A 338 -14.88 -17.69 -8.16
N PHE A 339 -14.08 -16.66 -7.88
CA PHE A 339 -12.63 -16.74 -7.73
C PHE A 339 -12.22 -16.31 -6.32
N ASP A 340 -11.38 -17.10 -5.68
CA ASP A 340 -10.77 -16.74 -4.40
C ASP A 340 -9.73 -15.64 -4.65
N ASP A 341 -9.91 -14.51 -3.97
CA ASP A 341 -8.94 -13.41 -4.01
C ASP A 341 -7.92 -13.47 -2.86
N GLY A 342 -7.94 -14.56 -2.08
CA GLY A 342 -7.10 -14.75 -0.91
C GLY A 342 -7.48 -13.84 0.28
N SER A 343 -8.66 -13.21 0.24
CA SER A 343 -9.14 -12.31 1.30
C SER A 343 -9.86 -13.02 2.45
N CYS A 344 -9.90 -14.37 2.46
CA CYS A 344 -10.63 -15.12 3.47
C CYS A 344 -10.20 -14.77 4.90
N CYS A 345 -11.16 -14.35 5.70
CA CYS A 345 -10.98 -13.88 7.06
C CYS A 345 -11.53 -14.90 8.06
N TYR A 346 -10.70 -15.38 8.98
CA TYR A 346 -11.06 -16.42 9.96
C TYR A 346 -10.98 -15.94 11.41
N VAL A 347 -10.52 -14.71 11.65
CA VAL A 347 -10.37 -14.14 12.99
C VAL A 347 -11.31 -12.95 13.14
N SER A 348 -12.29 -13.07 14.03
CA SER A 348 -13.16 -11.95 14.39
C SER A 348 -12.71 -11.30 15.69
N GLY A 349 -12.96 -10.01 15.84
CA GLY A 349 -12.66 -9.22 17.01
C GLY A 349 -12.73 -7.74 16.67
N CYS A 350 -12.26 -6.88 17.57
CA CYS A 350 -12.22 -5.45 17.33
C CYS A 350 -11.09 -5.09 16.36
N THR A 351 -11.44 -4.49 15.22
CA THR A 351 -10.50 -4.04 14.18
C THR A 351 -10.16 -2.54 14.26
N ASP A 352 -10.76 -1.80 15.21
CA ASP A 352 -10.46 -0.39 15.40
C ASP A 352 -9.18 -0.22 16.23
N PRO A 353 -8.08 0.32 15.66
CA PRO A 353 -6.82 0.53 16.38
C PRO A 353 -6.92 1.54 17.53
N LEU A 354 -7.99 2.34 17.60
CA LEU A 354 -8.24 3.29 18.69
C LEU A 354 -9.04 2.67 19.85
N ALA A 355 -9.62 1.50 19.67
CA ALA A 355 -10.39 0.82 20.70
C ALA A 355 -9.48 0.20 21.77
N LEU A 356 -9.97 0.12 23.02
CA LEU A 356 -9.22 -0.45 24.15
C LEU A 356 -8.94 -1.95 24.01
N ASN A 357 -9.74 -2.66 23.24
CA ASN A 357 -9.63 -4.09 22.98
C ASN A 357 -9.30 -4.41 21.52
N TYR A 358 -8.58 -3.49 20.84
CA TYR A 358 -8.06 -3.73 19.50
C TYR A 358 -7.27 -5.03 19.42
N ASP A 359 -7.59 -5.84 18.42
CA ASP A 359 -6.86 -7.06 18.11
C ASP A 359 -6.29 -6.98 16.70
N SER A 360 -4.98 -6.81 16.60
CA SER A 360 -4.26 -6.70 15.32
C SER A 360 -4.30 -7.97 14.46
N LEU A 361 -4.76 -9.11 14.99
CA LEU A 361 -4.94 -10.35 14.25
C LEU A 361 -6.36 -10.47 13.69
N SER A 362 -7.29 -9.64 14.15
CA SER A 362 -8.66 -9.65 13.66
C SER A 362 -8.74 -9.00 12.29
N CYS A 363 -9.40 -9.70 11.37
CA CYS A 363 -9.67 -9.25 10.02
C CYS A 363 -11.19 -9.04 9.76
N TYR A 364 -12.02 -9.29 10.75
CA TYR A 364 -13.47 -9.08 10.71
C TYR A 364 -13.92 -8.43 12.01
N ASP A 365 -14.54 -7.26 11.90
CA ASP A 365 -15.12 -6.56 13.04
C ASP A 365 -16.41 -7.24 13.48
N ASP A 366 -16.42 -7.77 14.70
CA ASP A 366 -17.60 -8.43 15.29
C ASP A 366 -18.46 -7.47 16.14
N GLY A 367 -18.14 -6.18 16.14
CA GLY A 367 -18.82 -5.16 16.92
C GLY A 367 -18.45 -5.16 18.40
N SER A 368 -17.35 -5.84 18.78
CA SER A 368 -16.89 -5.91 20.17
C SER A 368 -16.01 -4.74 20.59
N CYS A 369 -15.74 -3.79 19.70
CA CYS A 369 -14.89 -2.64 19.98
C CYS A 369 -15.37 -1.86 21.23
N ILE A 370 -14.44 -1.55 22.09
CA ILE A 370 -14.68 -0.77 23.31
C ILE A 370 -14.02 0.60 23.12
N ASP A 371 -14.86 1.60 22.86
CA ASP A 371 -14.38 2.98 22.71
C ASP A 371 -13.76 3.49 24.01
N PRO A 372 -12.62 4.21 23.95
CA PRO A 372 -12.04 4.84 25.12
C PRO A 372 -12.91 6.01 25.60
N ILE A 373 -13.39 5.94 26.85
CA ILE A 373 -14.03 7.04 27.56
C ILE A 373 -13.03 7.52 28.60
N ILE A 374 -12.33 8.59 28.26
CA ILE A 374 -11.25 9.11 29.09
C ILE A 374 -11.82 9.84 30.30
N GLY A 375 -11.29 9.55 31.46
CA GLY A 375 -11.64 10.20 32.72
C GLY A 375 -10.82 9.61 33.85
N CYS A 376 -10.96 10.16 35.06
CA CYS A 376 -10.31 9.57 36.22
C CYS A 376 -11.02 8.27 36.62
N THR A 377 -10.30 7.13 36.52
CA THR A 377 -10.82 5.81 36.88
C THR A 377 -10.60 5.44 38.35
N ASN A 378 -9.89 6.30 39.13
CA ASN A 378 -9.66 6.09 40.55
C ASN A 378 -10.91 6.50 41.37
N PRO A 379 -11.65 5.55 41.98
CA PRO A 379 -12.87 5.87 42.73
C PRO A 379 -12.65 6.72 44.00
N PHE A 380 -11.40 6.93 44.40
CA PHE A 380 -11.02 7.74 45.53
C PHE A 380 -10.57 9.15 45.16
N ALA A 381 -10.46 9.46 43.87
CA ALA A 381 -10.11 10.80 43.41
C ALA A 381 -11.30 11.76 43.45
N ALA A 382 -11.03 13.03 43.67
CA ALA A 382 -12.09 14.06 43.73
C ALA A 382 -12.80 14.23 42.37
N ASN A 383 -12.10 13.96 41.26
CA ASN A 383 -12.60 14.03 39.89
C ASN A 383 -12.91 12.65 39.29
N PHE A 384 -13.24 11.65 40.14
CA PHE A 384 -13.64 10.33 39.68
C PHE A 384 -14.80 10.39 38.67
N ASP A 385 -14.64 9.72 37.54
CA ASP A 385 -15.66 9.60 36.50
C ASP A 385 -16.13 8.12 36.41
N PRO A 386 -17.35 7.80 36.89
CA PRO A 386 -17.82 6.42 36.95
C PRO A 386 -18.08 5.78 35.59
N ILE A 387 -18.13 6.55 34.52
CA ILE A 387 -18.30 6.03 33.16
C ILE A 387 -16.96 5.89 32.39
N ALA A 388 -15.88 6.46 32.95
CA ALA A 388 -14.57 6.33 32.34
C ALA A 388 -14.04 4.89 32.43
N ASN A 389 -13.46 4.42 31.33
CA ASN A 389 -12.83 3.09 31.24
C ASN A 389 -11.30 3.18 31.04
N THR A 390 -10.77 4.39 30.85
CA THR A 390 -9.34 4.67 30.74
C THR A 390 -9.02 6.08 31.22
N THR A 391 -7.79 6.31 31.68
CA THR A 391 -7.23 7.64 31.92
C THR A 391 -6.51 8.22 30.71
N VAL A 392 -6.22 7.40 29.70
CA VAL A 392 -5.46 7.77 28.51
C VAL A 392 -6.24 7.38 27.25
N ALA A 393 -6.25 8.27 26.27
CA ALA A 393 -6.73 7.96 24.92
C ALA A 393 -5.81 8.55 23.87
N PHE A 394 -5.82 7.92 22.70
CA PHE A 394 -5.12 8.37 21.50
C PHE A 394 -6.13 8.78 20.43
N GLY A 395 -5.76 9.70 19.56
CA GLY A 395 -6.62 10.12 18.45
C GLY A 395 -6.04 11.25 17.62
N GLY A 396 -6.90 11.88 16.82
CA GLY A 396 -6.48 12.72 15.71
C GLY A 396 -6.26 11.85 14.47
N ALA A 397 -5.60 12.37 13.43
CA ALA A 397 -5.12 11.52 12.34
C ALA A 397 -4.03 10.57 12.87
N LEU A 398 -4.09 9.29 12.52
CA LEU A 398 -3.16 8.28 13.04
C LEU A 398 -1.72 8.52 12.55
N ASP A 399 -1.57 8.83 11.27
CA ASP A 399 -0.29 9.09 10.62
C ASP A 399 -0.47 10.04 9.43
N ASN A 400 0.60 10.29 8.69
CA ASN A 400 0.60 11.19 7.54
C ASN A 400 0.19 10.54 6.21
N SER A 401 -0.15 9.25 6.19
CA SER A 401 -0.39 8.49 4.95
C SER A 401 -1.84 8.57 4.45
N PHE A 402 -2.79 9.10 5.25
CA PHE A 402 -4.22 9.08 4.91
C PHE A 402 -4.59 9.91 3.67
N ALA A 403 -3.74 10.85 3.24
CA ALA A 403 -3.94 11.66 2.04
C ALA A 403 -2.63 12.35 1.60
N SER A 404 -2.69 13.06 0.47
CA SER A 404 -1.54 13.81 -0.03
C SER A 404 -1.11 14.91 0.95
N GLY A 405 0.20 15.18 0.98
CA GLY A 405 0.77 16.18 1.88
C GLY A 405 2.21 16.53 1.52
N GLY A 406 2.88 17.21 2.42
CA GLY A 406 4.27 17.59 2.27
C GLY A 406 4.79 18.43 3.43
N TYR A 407 6.08 18.64 3.47
CA TYR A 407 6.72 19.48 4.47
C TYR A 407 6.35 20.95 4.30
N PHE A 408 6.10 21.62 5.39
CA PHE A 408 5.55 22.97 5.41
C PHE A 408 6.20 23.82 6.51
N ASN A 409 6.60 25.04 6.18
CA ASN A 409 7.36 25.94 7.06
C ASN A 409 6.50 27.00 7.75
N GLY A 410 5.19 27.00 7.57
CA GLY A 410 4.28 27.96 8.20
C GLY A 410 3.89 27.55 9.62
N ASN A 411 3.32 28.48 10.36
CA ASN A 411 2.90 28.34 11.75
C ASN A 411 1.41 28.02 11.92
N GLN A 412 0.78 27.37 10.97
CA GLN A 412 -0.59 26.89 11.08
C GLN A 412 -0.74 25.92 12.27
N HIS A 413 -1.98 25.71 12.69
CA HIS A 413 -2.31 24.94 13.87
C HIS A 413 -3.62 24.16 13.68
N LEU A 414 -3.84 23.18 14.54
CA LEU A 414 -5.12 22.52 14.73
C LEU A 414 -5.99 23.37 15.67
N ILE A 415 -7.30 23.40 15.41
CA ILE A 415 -8.30 24.06 16.25
C ILE A 415 -9.13 22.97 16.90
N PHE A 416 -9.30 23.05 18.23
CA PHE A 416 -10.00 22.03 18.98
C PHE A 416 -10.78 22.56 20.17
N ASP A 417 -11.82 21.81 20.56
CA ASP A 417 -12.56 22.01 21.81
C ASP A 417 -12.09 21.02 22.86
N SER A 418 -11.99 21.46 24.11
CA SER A 418 -11.73 20.60 25.26
C SER A 418 -12.94 20.59 26.19
N TYR A 419 -13.45 19.38 26.44
CA TYR A 419 -14.63 19.16 27.30
C TYR A 419 -14.28 18.68 28.71
N LYS A 420 -13.03 18.33 28.96
CA LYS A 420 -12.48 17.91 30.26
C LYS A 420 -11.10 18.52 30.44
N GLU A 421 -10.76 18.88 31.68
CA GLU A 421 -9.37 19.22 32.01
C GLU A 421 -8.50 18.00 31.77
N CYS A 422 -7.48 18.13 30.95
CA CYS A 422 -6.62 17.02 30.53
C CYS A 422 -5.20 17.49 30.21
N VAL A 423 -4.34 16.55 29.91
CA VAL A 423 -2.97 16.83 29.46
C VAL A 423 -2.77 16.23 28.07
N ILE A 424 -2.36 17.04 27.11
CA ILE A 424 -1.81 16.53 25.85
C ILE A 424 -0.37 16.07 26.16
N LYS A 425 -0.19 14.76 26.29
CA LYS A 425 1.08 14.15 26.70
C LYS A 425 2.10 14.10 25.57
N SER A 426 1.70 13.59 24.44
CA SER A 426 2.59 13.35 23.32
C SER A 426 1.85 13.38 21.97
N SER A 427 2.62 13.44 20.88
CA SER A 427 2.11 13.28 19.52
C SER A 427 3.21 12.78 18.60
N ILE A 428 2.85 12.11 17.52
CA ILE A 428 3.77 11.82 16.43
C ILE A 428 3.85 13.06 15.53
N ILE A 429 5.08 13.44 15.17
CA ILE A 429 5.36 14.45 14.15
C ILE A 429 6.33 13.89 13.12
N TYR A 430 6.36 14.49 11.93
CA TYR A 430 7.29 14.16 10.86
C TYR A 430 8.10 15.41 10.54
N SER A 431 9.42 15.37 10.74
CA SER A 431 10.33 16.48 10.46
C SER A 431 11.13 16.22 9.19
N GLU A 432 11.25 17.23 8.33
CA GLU A 432 12.03 17.14 7.09
C GLU A 432 13.51 16.88 7.36
N SER A 433 14.06 17.50 8.39
CA SER A 433 15.45 17.35 8.80
C SER A 433 15.64 17.71 10.27
N PHE A 434 16.88 17.67 10.75
CA PHE A 434 17.21 18.15 12.11
C PHE A 434 16.77 19.62 12.29
N ASN A 435 15.98 19.87 13.35
CA ASN A 435 15.47 21.19 13.67
C ASN A 435 15.25 21.35 15.18
N THR A 436 15.14 22.58 15.66
CA THR A 436 14.68 22.90 17.03
C THR A 436 13.40 23.68 16.91
N VAL A 437 12.30 23.13 17.40
CA VAL A 437 10.95 23.67 17.24
C VAL A 437 10.32 23.93 18.59
N THR A 438 9.71 25.11 18.73
CA THR A 438 8.86 25.43 19.87
C THR A 438 7.40 25.12 19.49
N PHE A 439 6.81 24.17 20.20
CA PHE A 439 5.41 23.80 20.10
C PHE A 439 4.62 24.62 21.11
N GLU A 440 3.40 25.04 20.76
CA GLU A 440 2.58 25.92 21.57
C GLU A 440 1.14 25.41 21.68
N LEU A 441 0.61 25.48 22.91
CA LEU A 441 -0.81 25.46 23.20
C LEU A 441 -1.28 26.91 23.39
N ARG A 442 -2.32 27.30 22.68
CA ARG A 442 -2.86 28.67 22.73
C ARG A 442 -4.36 28.67 23.05
N ASP A 443 -4.84 29.78 23.61
CA ASP A 443 -6.26 30.02 23.73
C ASP A 443 -6.93 30.38 22.38
N ASN A 444 -8.24 30.61 22.38
CA ASN A 444 -9.00 30.97 21.19
C ASN A 444 -8.66 32.35 20.60
N THR A 445 -7.91 33.18 21.31
CA THR A 445 -7.42 34.49 20.86
C THR A 445 -5.99 34.42 20.33
N GLY A 446 -5.34 33.27 20.45
CA GLY A 446 -3.97 33.03 20.02
C GLY A 446 -2.90 33.36 21.08
N ASN A 447 -3.29 33.63 22.33
CA ASN A 447 -2.31 33.77 23.40
C ASN A 447 -1.76 32.42 23.83
N VAL A 448 -0.45 32.33 23.99
CA VAL A 448 0.23 31.11 24.44
C VAL A 448 -0.13 30.81 25.89
N ILE A 449 -0.66 29.63 26.16
CA ILE A 449 -0.99 29.10 27.49
C ILE A 449 0.17 28.26 28.01
N ASP A 450 0.74 27.42 27.12
CA ASP A 450 1.83 26.50 27.43
C ASP A 450 2.73 26.32 26.21
N ASP A 451 4.01 26.06 26.41
CA ASP A 451 4.96 25.83 25.32
C ASP A 451 6.08 24.85 25.70
N THR A 452 6.65 24.22 24.70
CA THR A 452 7.85 23.39 24.85
C THR A 452 8.74 23.46 23.62
N THR A 453 10.06 23.53 23.82
CA THR A 453 11.03 23.57 22.74
C THR A 453 11.80 22.25 22.68
N LEU A 454 11.75 21.58 21.53
CA LEU A 454 12.33 20.26 21.33
C LEU A 454 13.28 20.25 20.12
N SER A 455 14.35 19.46 20.24
CA SER A 455 15.24 19.14 19.12
C SER A 455 14.69 17.92 18.41
N LEU A 456 14.51 18.04 17.08
CA LEU A 456 13.92 17.03 16.23
C LEU A 456 14.98 16.39 15.34
N VAL A 457 14.82 15.11 15.01
CA VAL A 457 15.58 14.43 13.96
C VAL A 457 14.73 14.34 12.68
N SER A 458 15.33 14.00 11.54
CA SER A 458 14.59 13.76 10.31
C SER A 458 13.68 12.53 10.44
N GLY A 459 12.48 12.61 9.85
CA GLY A 459 11.51 11.51 9.81
C GLY A 459 10.47 11.56 10.93
N ALA A 460 9.77 10.43 11.12
CA ALA A 460 8.72 10.26 12.11
C ALA A 460 9.31 10.12 13.53
N GLN A 461 8.72 10.81 14.48
CA GLN A 461 9.11 10.69 15.89
C GLN A 461 7.96 11.09 16.81
N ARG A 462 7.82 10.39 17.95
CA ARG A 462 6.90 10.80 19.01
C ARG A 462 7.58 11.85 19.89
N ILE A 463 6.94 13.00 20.04
CA ILE A 463 7.39 14.09 20.91
C ILE A 463 6.51 14.16 22.16
N HIS A 464 7.10 14.53 23.29
CA HIS A 464 6.37 14.75 24.55
C HIS A 464 6.14 16.23 24.76
N LEU A 465 4.87 16.62 24.84
CA LEU A 465 4.42 18.01 24.99
C LEU A 465 4.11 18.32 26.45
N ASN A 466 3.35 17.47 27.12
CA ASN A 466 2.86 17.61 28.51
C ASN A 466 2.09 18.91 28.76
N PHE A 467 1.29 19.36 27.79
CA PHE A 467 0.51 20.60 27.87
C PHE A 467 -0.75 20.41 28.72
N ASN A 468 -0.93 21.27 29.73
CA ASN A 468 -2.15 21.30 30.53
C ASN A 468 -3.26 22.03 29.77
N VAL A 469 -4.34 21.32 29.46
CA VAL A 469 -5.45 21.80 28.64
C VAL A 469 -6.66 22.09 29.55
N PRO A 470 -7.09 23.35 29.69
CA PRO A 470 -8.32 23.68 30.39
C PRO A 470 -9.57 23.35 29.57
N ILE A 471 -10.74 23.31 30.20
CA ILE A 471 -12.01 23.22 29.47
C ILE A 471 -12.23 24.55 28.73
N ALA A 472 -12.22 24.51 27.40
CA ALA A 472 -12.39 25.69 26.55
C ALA A 472 -12.74 25.28 25.12
N THR A 473 -13.21 26.21 24.30
CA THR A 473 -13.49 26.05 22.88
C THR A 473 -12.47 26.79 22.03
N ASP A 474 -12.32 26.35 20.78
CA ASP A 474 -11.46 26.97 19.76
C ASP A 474 -9.99 27.14 20.20
N MET A 475 -9.50 26.23 21.04
CA MET A 475 -8.08 26.20 21.41
C MET A 475 -7.23 25.83 20.23
N GLN A 476 -5.94 26.20 20.27
CA GLN A 476 -5.04 26.03 19.15
C GLN A 476 -3.82 25.22 19.59
N LEU A 477 -3.51 24.16 18.82
CA LEU A 477 -2.28 23.38 18.98
C LEU A 477 -1.41 23.60 17.75
N GLY A 478 -0.24 24.18 17.91
CA GLY A 478 0.60 24.60 16.80
C GLY A 478 2.08 24.75 17.14
N VAL A 479 2.76 25.56 16.35
CA VAL A 479 4.18 25.91 16.52
C VAL A 479 4.33 27.42 16.63
N ALA A 480 5.39 27.86 17.32
CA ALA A 480 5.70 29.28 17.46
C ALA A 480 5.95 29.94 16.10
N ASN A 481 5.68 31.26 16.03
CA ASN A 481 6.05 32.05 14.87
C ASN A 481 7.56 31.92 14.62
N ASN A 482 7.93 31.65 13.33
CA ASN A 482 9.31 31.46 12.89
C ASN A 482 10.03 30.20 13.43
N ALA A 483 9.33 29.29 14.10
CA ALA A 483 9.95 28.03 14.55
C ALA A 483 10.44 27.12 13.41
N LEU A 484 9.86 27.24 12.22
CA LEU A 484 10.16 26.38 11.05
C LEU A 484 10.88 27.13 9.92
N GLN A 485 11.83 28.00 10.23
CA GLN A 485 12.46 28.91 9.25
C GLN A 485 13.18 28.22 8.09
N ALA A 486 13.69 27.02 8.25
CA ALA A 486 14.49 26.34 7.24
C ALA A 486 14.00 24.91 6.93
N ASN A 487 13.34 24.23 7.89
CA ASN A 487 12.99 22.80 7.81
C ASN A 487 11.56 22.59 8.29
N GLY A 488 10.72 22.09 7.39
CA GLY A 488 9.29 21.95 7.63
C GLY A 488 8.89 20.78 8.52
N LEU A 489 7.69 20.87 9.07
CA LEU A 489 6.96 19.72 9.57
C LEU A 489 5.94 19.26 8.54
N TYR A 490 5.69 17.95 8.48
CA TYR A 490 4.73 17.40 7.52
C TYR A 490 3.31 17.82 7.86
N ARG A 491 2.55 18.16 6.83
CA ARG A 491 1.09 18.36 6.88
C ARG A 491 0.42 17.60 5.75
N ASN A 492 -0.80 17.14 5.95
CA ASN A 492 -1.66 16.75 4.83
C ASN A 492 -2.38 17.99 4.29
N ASN A 493 -2.45 18.10 2.97
CA ASN A 493 -3.08 19.23 2.27
C ASN A 493 -4.46 18.91 1.70
N SER A 494 -4.95 17.70 1.99
CA SER A 494 -6.27 17.21 1.61
C SER A 494 -6.68 16.05 2.51
N GLY A 495 -7.95 15.63 2.45
CA GLY A 495 -8.43 14.37 3.01
C GLY A 495 -8.66 14.34 4.53
N ALA A 496 -8.48 15.45 5.24
CA ALA A 496 -8.85 15.49 6.64
C ALA A 496 -10.38 15.33 6.81
N THR A 497 -10.80 14.55 7.81
CA THR A 497 -12.21 14.22 8.07
C THR A 497 -12.61 14.69 9.47
N TYR A 498 -12.64 15.98 9.66
CA TYR A 498 -13.07 16.58 10.92
C TYR A 498 -14.54 16.29 11.24
N PRO A 499 -14.92 16.13 12.53
CA PRO A 499 -14.07 16.26 13.72
C PRO A 499 -13.35 14.96 14.09
N TYR A 500 -12.17 15.09 14.71
CA TYR A 500 -11.46 13.97 15.32
C TYR A 500 -11.68 14.00 16.84
N ASN A 501 -12.36 13.00 17.38
CA ASN A 501 -12.60 12.85 18.81
C ASN A 501 -11.48 12.09 19.50
N ILE A 502 -11.01 12.57 20.65
CA ILE A 502 -10.01 11.89 21.47
C ILE A 502 -10.63 11.60 22.84
N GLY A 503 -11.10 10.37 23.03
CA GLY A 503 -11.62 9.87 24.30
C GLY A 503 -12.75 10.68 24.92
N SER A 504 -13.53 11.42 24.13
CA SER A 504 -14.54 12.40 24.58
C SER A 504 -14.01 13.54 25.47
N ALA A 505 -12.71 13.76 25.52
CA ALA A 505 -12.09 14.88 26.23
C ALA A 505 -11.74 16.03 25.29
N ILE A 506 -11.21 15.73 24.11
CA ILE A 506 -10.83 16.70 23.09
C ILE A 506 -11.55 16.35 21.77
N ASN A 507 -11.96 17.37 21.05
CA ASN A 507 -12.51 17.26 19.70
C ASN A 507 -11.80 18.23 18.77
N ILE A 508 -10.98 17.73 17.85
CA ILE A 508 -10.30 18.57 16.86
C ILE A 508 -11.31 18.88 15.76
N ILE A 509 -11.64 20.16 15.59
CA ILE A 509 -12.77 20.59 14.76
C ILE A 509 -12.37 21.14 13.40
N SER A 510 -11.16 21.64 13.26
CA SER A 510 -10.64 22.18 12.00
C SER A 510 -9.14 22.48 12.10
N SER A 511 -8.60 23.08 11.05
CA SER A 511 -7.27 23.69 11.02
C SER A 511 -7.33 25.19 10.75
N SER A 512 -6.21 25.87 10.95
CA SER A 512 -6.07 27.30 10.63
C SER A 512 -5.76 27.61 9.16
N ALA A 513 -5.97 26.67 8.24
CA ALA A 513 -5.76 26.91 6.82
C ALA A 513 -6.70 27.97 6.26
N ASN A 514 -6.14 28.98 5.57
CA ASN A 514 -6.94 30.09 5.04
C ASN A 514 -7.82 29.70 3.85
N THR A 515 -7.44 28.66 3.10
CA THR A 515 -8.12 28.25 1.85
C THR A 515 -9.19 27.21 2.10
N ASP A 516 -8.87 26.19 2.91
CA ASP A 516 -9.79 25.08 3.23
C ASP A 516 -9.45 24.50 4.60
N PRO A 517 -10.00 25.06 5.69
CA PRO A 517 -9.68 24.63 7.05
C PRO A 517 -10.12 23.19 7.38
N TYR A 518 -11.01 22.61 6.57
CA TYR A 518 -11.55 21.27 6.79
C TYR A 518 -10.88 20.18 5.97
N SER A 519 -10.00 20.54 5.02
CA SER A 519 -9.22 19.57 4.23
C SER A 519 -7.78 19.40 4.70
N TYR A 520 -7.21 20.42 5.34
CA TYR A 520 -5.83 20.41 5.81
C TYR A 520 -5.70 19.85 7.23
N TYR A 521 -4.63 19.07 7.48
CA TYR A 521 -4.27 18.60 8.81
C TYR A 521 -2.81 18.92 9.12
N TYR A 522 -2.54 19.62 10.27
CA TYR A 522 -1.21 20.17 10.58
C TYR A 522 -0.54 19.44 11.72
N PHE A 523 0.58 18.84 11.44
CA PHE A 523 1.73 18.44 12.25
C PHE A 523 1.52 17.34 13.29
N PHE A 524 0.38 17.29 14.01
CA PHE A 524 0.23 16.45 15.20
C PHE A 524 -0.62 15.22 14.92
N TYR A 525 0.03 14.07 14.79
CA TYR A 525 -0.60 12.78 14.51
C TYR A 525 -0.60 11.92 15.77
N ASP A 526 -1.56 11.02 15.90
CA ASP A 526 -1.69 10.08 17.03
C ASP A 526 -1.44 10.77 18.39
N ILE A 527 -2.27 11.76 18.67
CA ILE A 527 -2.17 12.61 19.86
C ILE A 527 -2.61 11.80 21.08
N GLU A 528 -1.73 11.74 22.09
CA GLU A 528 -1.99 11.12 23.39
C GLU A 528 -2.54 12.17 24.39
N VAL A 529 -3.71 11.88 24.95
CA VAL A 529 -4.40 12.70 25.94
C VAL A 529 -4.60 11.93 27.23
N GLU A 530 -4.28 12.51 28.37
CA GLU A 530 -4.42 11.91 29.70
C GLU A 530 -5.25 12.78 30.65
N ILE A 531 -6.14 12.16 31.41
CA ILE A 531 -6.82 12.77 32.57
C ILE A 531 -6.01 12.47 33.82
N ILE A 532 -5.58 13.50 34.52
CA ILE A 532 -4.92 13.37 35.82
C ILE A 532 -5.99 13.17 36.91
N CYS A 533 -5.89 12.09 37.66
CA CYS A 533 -6.72 11.88 38.83
C CYS A 533 -6.32 12.84 39.95
N ASP A 534 -7.28 13.60 40.45
CA ASP A 534 -7.06 14.52 41.58
C ASP A 534 -7.09 13.75 42.91
N ASP A 535 -5.93 13.35 43.37
CA ASP A 535 -5.79 12.66 44.66
C ASP A 535 -5.87 13.62 45.89
N ASN A 536 -6.03 14.92 45.63
CA ASN A 536 -6.20 15.93 46.69
C ASN A 536 -7.62 15.88 47.28
N LEU A 537 -7.86 15.00 48.20
CA LEU A 537 -8.92 15.14 49.20
C LEU A 537 -8.61 16.37 50.06
N THR A 538 -8.79 17.57 49.50
CA THR A 538 -8.72 18.82 50.27
C THR A 538 -9.93 18.89 51.23
N GLY A 539 -9.83 18.25 52.37
CA GLY A 539 -10.89 18.26 53.38
C GLY A 539 -10.68 17.34 54.57
N VAL A 540 -9.69 16.47 54.55
CA VAL A 540 -9.34 15.70 55.75
C VAL A 540 -8.02 16.21 56.29
N ASN A 541 -8.09 16.94 57.42
CA ASN A 541 -6.93 17.24 58.24
C ASN A 541 -6.00 16.03 58.34
N ASN A 542 -4.68 16.23 58.30
CA ASN A 542 -3.65 15.25 58.56
C ASN A 542 -3.99 14.41 59.79
N ILE A 543 -4.85 13.42 59.61
CA ILE A 543 -4.86 12.28 60.49
C ILE A 543 -3.65 11.48 60.04
N THR A 544 -2.59 11.50 60.82
CA THR A 544 -1.54 10.51 60.73
C THR A 544 -2.22 9.16 60.88
N ASN A 545 -2.62 8.57 59.78
CA ASN A 545 -3.16 7.22 59.75
C ASN A 545 -2.05 6.25 60.10
N SER A 546 -1.81 6.09 61.41
CA SER A 546 -1.19 4.87 61.89
C SER A 546 -2.15 3.73 61.55
N LYS A 547 -1.88 3.01 60.48
CA LYS A 547 -2.61 1.80 60.11
C LYS A 547 -2.82 0.95 61.36
N GLN A 548 -4.08 0.77 61.74
CA GLN A 548 -4.41 -0.07 62.88
C GLN A 548 -4.42 -1.54 62.48
N LEU A 549 -3.67 -2.33 63.22
CA LEU A 549 -3.65 -3.79 63.03
C LEU A 549 -5.02 -4.37 63.48
N ILE A 550 -5.82 -4.87 62.53
CA ILE A 550 -7.07 -5.52 62.81
C ILE A 550 -6.87 -6.90 63.40
N LYS A 551 -6.02 -7.73 62.73
CA LYS A 551 -5.69 -9.07 63.19
C LYS A 551 -4.39 -9.58 62.61
N SER A 552 -3.85 -10.60 63.24
CA SER A 552 -2.73 -11.41 62.73
C SER A 552 -3.12 -12.86 62.58
N ILE A 553 -2.83 -13.44 61.42
CA ILE A 553 -3.18 -14.84 61.11
C ILE A 553 -1.95 -15.62 60.68
N ASP A 554 -1.99 -16.92 60.83
CA ASP A 554 -0.98 -17.84 60.29
C ASP A 554 -1.27 -18.18 58.82
N VAL A 555 -0.44 -19.00 58.21
CA VAL A 555 -0.56 -19.43 56.81
C VAL A 555 -1.83 -20.25 56.51
N LEU A 556 -2.55 -20.71 57.58
CA LEU A 556 -3.81 -21.43 57.47
C LEU A 556 -5.03 -20.53 57.80
N GLY A 557 -4.82 -19.20 57.98
CA GLY A 557 -5.90 -18.23 58.25
C GLY A 557 -6.36 -18.22 59.72
N ARG A 558 -5.73 -18.91 60.66
CA ARG A 558 -6.06 -18.96 62.09
C ARG A 558 -5.54 -17.73 62.82
N ASP A 559 -6.35 -17.13 63.69
CA ASP A 559 -5.94 -15.97 64.50
C ASP A 559 -4.79 -16.31 65.43
N MET A 560 -3.70 -15.52 65.37
CA MET A 560 -2.49 -15.75 66.14
C MET A 560 -1.96 -14.43 66.70
N LYS A 561 -1.91 -14.30 68.01
CA LYS A 561 -1.31 -13.15 68.69
C LYS A 561 0.05 -13.51 69.29
N GLY A 562 1.10 -12.75 68.90
CA GLY A 562 2.36 -12.70 69.61
C GLY A 562 3.29 -13.91 69.51
N GLN A 563 3.20 -14.74 68.48
CA GLN A 563 4.12 -15.89 68.29
C GLN A 563 5.37 -15.46 67.51
N LYS A 564 6.53 -15.89 68.01
CA LYS A 564 7.86 -15.66 67.41
C LYS A 564 8.26 -16.83 66.49
N ASN A 565 9.19 -16.59 65.56
CA ASN A 565 9.82 -17.57 64.69
C ASN A 565 8.87 -18.29 63.69
N ARG A 566 7.70 -17.70 63.39
CA ARG A 566 6.76 -18.18 62.37
C ARG A 566 6.28 -17.02 61.50
N PRO A 567 6.02 -17.25 60.19
CA PRO A 567 5.42 -16.24 59.33
C PRO A 567 3.98 -15.97 59.73
N LEU A 568 3.68 -14.74 60.05
CA LEU A 568 2.34 -14.23 60.32
C LEU A 568 1.94 -13.19 59.30
N PHE A 569 0.66 -13.16 58.94
CA PHE A 569 0.07 -12.13 58.08
C PHE A 569 -0.66 -11.14 58.97
N TYR A 570 -0.20 -9.90 58.95
CA TYR A 570 -0.79 -8.78 59.65
C TYR A 570 -1.78 -8.07 58.71
N ILE A 571 -3.04 -8.06 59.08
CA ILE A 571 -4.14 -7.44 58.32
C ILE A 571 -4.47 -6.11 59.00
N TYR A 572 -4.40 -5.03 58.22
CA TYR A 572 -4.64 -3.66 58.69
C TYR A 572 -6.04 -3.18 58.27
N ASP A 573 -6.51 -2.12 58.90
CA ASP A 573 -7.82 -1.48 58.69
C ASP A 573 -8.02 -0.93 57.28
N ASP A 574 -6.94 -0.69 56.55
CA ASP A 574 -6.92 -0.26 55.16
C ASP A 574 -6.94 -1.43 54.15
N GLY A 575 -7.15 -2.66 54.61
CA GLY A 575 -7.09 -3.86 53.79
C GLY A 575 -5.69 -4.37 53.43
N THR A 576 -4.64 -3.63 53.78
CA THR A 576 -3.27 -4.09 53.50
C THR A 576 -2.92 -5.31 54.33
N VAL A 577 -2.21 -6.27 53.71
CA VAL A 577 -1.69 -7.49 54.36
C VAL A 577 -0.16 -7.47 54.29
N LYS A 578 0.50 -7.51 55.43
CA LYS A 578 1.96 -7.60 55.50
C LYS A 578 2.41 -8.93 56.13
N LYS A 579 3.28 -9.68 55.46
CA LYS A 579 3.94 -10.84 56.02
C LYS A 579 5.07 -10.40 56.93
N LYS A 580 5.06 -10.82 58.19
CA LYS A 580 6.17 -10.58 59.15
C LYS A 580 6.59 -11.88 59.79
N ILE A 581 7.88 -11.98 60.07
CA ILE A 581 8.51 -13.02 60.92
C ILE A 581 9.19 -12.24 62.06
N VAL A 582 8.70 -12.43 63.26
CA VAL A 582 9.34 -11.85 64.45
C VAL A 582 10.36 -12.87 64.97
N LEU A 583 11.60 -12.56 64.82
CA LEU A 583 12.72 -13.37 65.34
C LEU A 583 12.97 -13.00 66.82
N GLU A 584 13.54 -13.93 67.59
CA GLU A 584 13.92 -13.67 68.99
C GLU A 584 14.99 -12.61 69.12
#